data_84aa76a753e9a4cc5a9be7a32f82cdcc
#
_entry.id   84aa76a753e9a4cc5a9be7a32f82cdcc
#
_cell.length_a   1.000
_cell.length_b   1.000
_cell.length_c   1.000
_cell.angle_alpha   90.00
_cell.angle_beta   90.00
_cell.angle_gamma   90.00
#
_symmetry.space_group_name_H-M   'P 1'
#
loop_
_entity.id
_entity.type
_entity.pdbx_description
1 polymer ?
#
loop_
_entity_poly.entity_id
_entity_poly.type
_entity_poly.pdbx_seq_one_letter_code
_entity_poly.pdbx_strand_id
1 'polypeptide(L)'
;MPNSRIQTCTLTSLYQEIEAAQSIDQLRSLGVRMLDMVKSAIDTDADIKSIVQRISQHNEAITLRLIALLDCCEGVRLPEGATYLALGSEGRGEQTLRTDQDSAIVYIDDLSPEKLREVERFATRLVDALEEIGVPRCPGNIMASNPEWRHSLTEWKRLLDQWINIPTPEHMLNFGMFQDLRPLYGNLMLGTQLSEHIRVAVSGTSLFFPHMASHAVRFPTPLTIFGRIRVERGGEHKGKVDIKKTGIFAITVGASLLALESGIVGGTTWDKFNFIGKRRVLSGCDLKATEEAFSFLVRLRLQWQLRELSAGGRPTNHVEPRVMSNSERDQFHKALKGVNTFLRIVRKHYALDCISI
;
A
#
# COMPACT_ATOMS: atom_id res chain seq x y z
N MET A 1 -11.13 -3.77 -31.36
CA MET A 1 -11.76 -4.50 -30.25
C MET A 1 -11.41 -5.99 -30.12
N PRO A 2 -10.36 -6.56 -30.73
CA PRO A 2 -9.92 -7.94 -30.47
C PRO A 2 -9.07 -8.12 -29.22
N ASN A 3 -8.32 -7.07 -28.76
CA ASN A 3 -7.37 -7.20 -27.65
C ASN A 3 -8.00 -7.39 -26.26
N SER A 4 -9.23 -6.92 -26.01
CA SER A 4 -9.86 -7.06 -24.69
C SER A 4 -10.29 -8.51 -24.38
N ARG A 5 -10.69 -9.28 -25.39
CA ARG A 5 -11.10 -10.70 -25.22
C ARG A 5 -9.91 -11.63 -24.96
N ILE A 6 -8.77 -11.38 -25.60
CA ILE A 6 -7.55 -12.18 -25.40
C ILE A 6 -6.98 -11.90 -24.01
N GLN A 7 -6.95 -10.64 -23.56
CA GLN A 7 -6.51 -10.29 -22.20
C GLN A 7 -7.42 -10.86 -21.10
N THR A 8 -8.73 -10.87 -21.30
CA THR A 8 -9.68 -11.42 -20.33
C THR A 8 -9.56 -12.95 -20.22
N CYS A 9 -9.38 -13.64 -21.36
CA CYS A 9 -9.20 -15.10 -21.39
C CYS A 9 -7.89 -15.52 -20.66
N THR A 10 -6.80 -14.79 -20.85
CA THR A 10 -5.49 -15.07 -20.22
C THR A 10 -5.51 -14.85 -18.71
N LEU A 11 -6.25 -13.84 -18.24
CA LEU A 11 -6.42 -13.55 -16.80
C LEU A 11 -7.26 -14.61 -16.09
N THR A 12 -8.39 -14.98 -16.65
CA THR A 12 -9.25 -16.05 -16.12
C THR A 12 -8.48 -17.36 -16.00
N SER A 13 -7.62 -17.68 -16.99
CA SER A 13 -6.73 -18.83 -16.96
C SER A 13 -5.72 -18.76 -15.80
N LEU A 14 -5.09 -17.61 -15.55
CA LEU A 14 -4.09 -17.47 -14.49
C LEU A 14 -4.70 -17.62 -13.08
N TYR A 15 -5.89 -17.07 -12.85
CA TYR A 15 -6.60 -17.28 -11.57
C TYR A 15 -6.96 -18.75 -11.35
N GLN A 16 -7.45 -19.45 -12.38
CA GLN A 16 -7.74 -20.88 -12.31
C GLN A 16 -6.49 -21.70 -12.01
N GLU A 17 -5.34 -21.33 -12.59
CA GLU A 17 -4.07 -21.99 -12.31
C GLU A 17 -3.58 -21.73 -10.87
N ILE A 18 -3.79 -20.52 -10.32
CA ILE A 18 -3.49 -20.23 -8.91
C ILE A 18 -4.36 -21.10 -7.99
N GLU A 19 -5.67 -21.15 -8.23
CA GLU A 19 -6.58 -21.99 -7.45
C GLU A 19 -6.24 -23.47 -7.53
N ALA A 20 -5.75 -23.94 -8.68
CA ALA A 20 -5.36 -25.32 -8.91
C ALA A 20 -3.94 -25.67 -8.43
N ALA A 21 -3.11 -24.69 -8.04
CA ALA A 21 -1.73 -24.91 -7.61
C ALA A 21 -1.67 -25.86 -6.41
N GLN A 22 -0.78 -26.86 -6.48
CA GLN A 22 -0.64 -27.92 -5.46
C GLN A 22 0.63 -27.75 -4.59
N SER A 23 1.47 -26.75 -4.88
CA SER A 23 2.71 -26.51 -4.16
C SER A 23 3.10 -25.03 -4.14
N ILE A 24 3.94 -24.66 -3.17
CA ILE A 24 4.56 -23.33 -3.04
C ILE A 24 5.39 -23.00 -4.28
N ASP A 25 6.10 -23.95 -4.87
CA ASP A 25 6.91 -23.74 -6.08
C ASP A 25 6.04 -23.42 -7.31
N GLN A 26 4.86 -24.03 -7.43
CA GLN A 26 3.91 -23.65 -8.47
C GLN A 26 3.42 -22.21 -8.29
N LEU A 27 3.09 -21.78 -7.07
CA LEU A 27 2.71 -20.39 -6.78
C LEU A 27 3.84 -19.39 -7.10
N ARG A 28 5.09 -19.75 -6.76
CA ARG A 28 6.27 -18.96 -7.14
C ARG A 28 6.34 -18.74 -8.65
N SER A 29 6.16 -19.81 -9.43
CA SER A 29 6.21 -19.77 -10.90
C SER A 29 5.07 -18.90 -11.48
N LEU A 30 3.87 -18.96 -10.91
CA LEU A 30 2.72 -18.15 -11.32
C LEU A 30 2.94 -16.65 -11.01
N GLY A 31 3.59 -16.34 -9.89
CA GLY A 31 4.02 -14.97 -9.57
C GLY A 31 4.96 -14.37 -10.61
N VAL A 32 5.86 -15.18 -11.20
CA VAL A 32 6.73 -14.73 -12.29
C VAL A 32 5.94 -14.45 -13.58
N ARG A 33 4.97 -15.28 -13.93
CA ARG A 33 4.14 -15.10 -15.14
C ARG A 33 3.31 -13.82 -15.11
N MET A 34 2.95 -13.32 -13.95
CA MET A 34 2.29 -12.00 -13.82
C MET A 34 3.15 -10.87 -14.41
N LEU A 35 4.48 -10.97 -14.35
CA LEU A 35 5.39 -9.94 -14.89
C LEU A 35 5.18 -9.71 -16.39
N ASP A 36 5.00 -10.78 -17.16
CA ASP A 36 4.77 -10.69 -18.62
C ASP A 36 3.45 -9.99 -18.94
N MET A 37 2.41 -10.27 -18.13
CA MET A 37 1.11 -9.63 -18.28
C MET A 37 1.18 -8.14 -17.95
N VAL A 38 1.87 -7.77 -16.87
CA VAL A 38 2.06 -6.37 -16.47
C VAL A 38 2.87 -5.63 -17.54
N LYS A 39 3.93 -6.24 -18.07
CA LYS A 39 4.72 -5.67 -19.17
C LYS A 39 3.86 -5.40 -20.40
N SER A 40 3.10 -6.38 -20.86
CA SER A 40 2.19 -6.23 -21.99
C SER A 40 1.16 -5.11 -21.77
N ALA A 41 0.60 -4.99 -20.55
CA ALA A 41 -0.37 -3.95 -20.21
C ALA A 41 0.26 -2.54 -20.20
N ILE A 42 1.50 -2.41 -19.72
CA ILE A 42 2.26 -1.15 -19.76
C ILE A 42 2.60 -0.76 -21.21
N ASP A 43 3.03 -1.71 -22.04
CA ASP A 43 3.41 -1.48 -23.44
C ASP A 43 2.21 -1.04 -24.30
N THR A 44 0.99 -1.47 -23.94
CA THR A 44 -0.27 -1.07 -24.60
C THR A 44 -0.91 0.17 -24.01
N ASP A 45 -0.24 0.89 -23.11
CA ASP A 45 -0.73 2.08 -22.40
C ASP A 45 -2.09 1.89 -21.70
N ALA A 46 -2.32 0.70 -21.15
CA ALA A 46 -3.53 0.42 -20.39
C ALA A 46 -3.64 1.31 -19.15
N ASP A 47 -4.85 1.53 -18.65
CA ASP A 47 -5.09 2.36 -17.48
C ASP A 47 -4.32 1.85 -16.24
N ILE A 48 -3.52 2.73 -15.62
CA ILE A 48 -2.63 2.35 -14.52
C ILE A 48 -3.38 1.89 -13.28
N LYS A 49 -4.55 2.47 -12.97
CA LYS A 49 -5.40 2.02 -11.87
C LYS A 49 -5.79 0.56 -12.07
N SER A 50 -6.24 0.22 -13.30
CA SER A 50 -6.62 -1.14 -13.66
C SER A 50 -5.44 -2.13 -13.58
N ILE A 51 -4.24 -1.72 -14.00
CA ILE A 51 -3.03 -2.55 -13.90
C ILE A 51 -2.72 -2.87 -12.44
N VAL A 52 -2.67 -1.86 -11.59
CA VAL A 52 -2.33 -1.99 -10.16
C VAL A 52 -3.37 -2.82 -9.40
N GLN A 53 -4.66 -2.62 -9.70
CA GLN A 53 -5.72 -3.42 -9.13
C GLN A 53 -5.60 -4.92 -9.51
N ARG A 54 -5.24 -5.21 -10.75
CA ARG A 54 -4.99 -6.60 -11.21
C ARG A 54 -3.78 -7.22 -10.52
N ILE A 55 -2.68 -6.46 -10.34
CA ILE A 55 -1.52 -6.93 -9.57
C ILE A 55 -1.96 -7.28 -8.15
N SER A 56 -2.71 -6.40 -7.48
CA SER A 56 -3.16 -6.61 -6.10
C SER A 56 -4.10 -7.80 -5.98
N GLN A 57 -5.04 -7.97 -6.90
CA GLN A 57 -5.94 -9.13 -6.95
C GLN A 57 -5.18 -10.44 -7.17
N HIS A 58 -4.16 -10.43 -8.03
CA HIS A 58 -3.32 -11.59 -8.27
C HIS A 58 -2.52 -11.98 -7.01
N ASN A 59 -1.89 -11.01 -6.35
CA ASN A 59 -1.16 -11.25 -5.11
C ASN A 59 -2.09 -11.77 -4.01
N GLU A 60 -3.31 -11.23 -3.91
CA GLU A 60 -4.33 -11.71 -2.99
C GLU A 60 -4.70 -13.17 -3.26
N ALA A 61 -4.95 -13.53 -4.52
CA ALA A 61 -5.26 -14.91 -4.89
C ALA A 61 -4.11 -15.87 -4.53
N ILE A 62 -2.85 -15.46 -4.78
CA ILE A 62 -1.67 -16.22 -4.38
C ILE A 62 -1.61 -16.38 -2.85
N THR A 63 -1.82 -15.31 -2.09
CA THR A 63 -1.81 -15.35 -0.62
C THR A 63 -2.89 -16.29 -0.08
N LEU A 64 -4.12 -16.20 -0.60
CA LEU A 64 -5.22 -17.07 -0.19
C LEU A 64 -4.96 -18.54 -0.54
N ARG A 65 -4.40 -18.82 -1.72
CA ARG A 65 -4.03 -20.18 -2.11
C ARG A 65 -2.89 -20.73 -1.26
N LEU A 66 -1.91 -19.87 -0.95
CA LEU A 66 -0.81 -20.23 -0.05
C LEU A 66 -1.34 -20.63 1.35
N ILE A 67 -2.27 -19.84 1.92
CA ILE A 67 -2.94 -20.17 3.18
C ILE A 67 -3.61 -21.55 3.11
N ALA A 68 -4.34 -21.84 2.02
CA ALA A 68 -4.98 -23.13 1.83
C ALA A 68 -3.97 -24.29 1.72
N LEU A 69 -2.82 -24.07 1.07
CA LEU A 69 -1.74 -25.07 1.00
C LEU A 69 -1.11 -25.33 2.37
N LEU A 70 -0.88 -24.30 3.17
CA LEU A 70 -0.35 -24.43 4.53
C LEU A 70 -1.30 -25.24 5.42
N ASP A 71 -2.61 -25.02 5.30
CA ASP A 71 -3.61 -25.80 6.04
C ASP A 71 -3.61 -27.27 5.60
N CYS A 72 -3.78 -27.54 4.30
CA CYS A 72 -3.95 -28.91 3.82
C CYS A 72 -2.67 -29.77 3.87
N CYS A 73 -1.49 -29.18 3.69
CA CYS A 73 -0.23 -29.90 3.57
C CYS A 73 0.58 -29.91 4.87
N GLU A 74 0.49 -28.87 5.70
CA GLU A 74 1.28 -28.70 6.91
C GLU A 74 0.44 -28.67 8.19
N GLY A 75 -0.90 -28.64 8.09
CA GLY A 75 -1.81 -28.47 9.23
C GLY A 75 -1.60 -27.13 9.94
N VAL A 76 -1.17 -26.10 9.20
CA VAL A 76 -0.95 -24.73 9.70
C VAL A 76 -2.10 -23.86 9.24
N ARG A 77 -3.02 -23.57 10.15
CA ARG A 77 -4.22 -22.80 9.85
C ARG A 77 -4.41 -21.65 10.81
N LEU A 78 -5.08 -20.60 10.32
CA LEU A 78 -5.57 -19.53 11.19
C LEU A 78 -6.77 -20.07 11.98
N PRO A 79 -6.75 -20.06 13.33
CA PRO A 79 -7.85 -20.60 14.11
C PRO A 79 -9.12 -19.75 13.94
N GLU A 80 -10.27 -20.40 14.15
CA GLU A 80 -11.54 -19.72 14.21
C GLU A 80 -11.52 -18.63 15.31
N GLY A 81 -12.08 -17.46 15.00
CA GLY A 81 -12.02 -16.29 15.88
C GLY A 81 -10.83 -15.37 15.62
N ALA A 82 -10.03 -15.62 14.58
CA ALA A 82 -8.95 -14.72 14.15
C ALA A 82 -9.14 -14.25 12.70
N THR A 83 -8.48 -13.13 12.37
CA THR A 83 -8.51 -12.51 11.03
C THR A 83 -7.11 -12.08 10.64
N TYR A 84 -6.67 -12.45 9.45
CA TYR A 84 -5.48 -11.90 8.81
C TYR A 84 -5.86 -10.61 8.09
N LEU A 85 -5.09 -9.55 8.36
CA LEU A 85 -5.28 -8.20 7.84
C LEU A 85 -4.15 -7.85 6.89
N ALA A 86 -4.48 -7.42 5.69
CA ALA A 86 -3.56 -6.75 4.78
C ALA A 86 -3.48 -5.26 5.14
N LEU A 87 -2.26 -4.70 5.15
CA LEU A 87 -1.99 -3.31 5.51
C LEU A 87 -1.31 -2.56 4.35
N GLY A 88 -1.03 -1.30 4.53
CA GLY A 88 -0.25 -0.51 3.59
C GLY A 88 -0.78 -0.54 2.15
N SER A 89 0.08 -0.81 1.18
CA SER A 89 -0.31 -0.87 -0.25
C SER A 89 -1.19 -2.07 -0.56
N GLU A 90 -1.05 -3.19 0.16
CA GLU A 90 -1.90 -4.36 0.02
C GLU A 90 -3.31 -4.09 0.54
N GLY A 91 -3.42 -3.47 1.71
CA GLY A 91 -4.70 -3.03 2.28
C GLY A 91 -5.47 -2.11 1.33
N ARG A 92 -4.79 -1.20 0.64
CA ARG A 92 -5.38 -0.31 -0.37
C ARG A 92 -5.66 -0.97 -1.73
N GLY A 93 -5.16 -2.18 -1.99
CA GLY A 93 -5.23 -2.79 -3.32
C GLY A 93 -4.38 -2.03 -4.35
N GLU A 94 -3.24 -1.48 -3.95
CA GLU A 94 -2.34 -0.63 -4.77
C GLU A 94 -0.92 -1.18 -4.86
N GLN A 95 -0.76 -2.50 -4.78
CA GLN A 95 0.54 -3.13 -4.91
C GLN A 95 1.11 -2.92 -6.32
N THR A 96 2.42 -2.71 -6.39
CA THR A 96 3.20 -2.79 -7.63
C THR A 96 3.99 -4.10 -7.65
N LEU A 97 4.96 -4.23 -8.54
CA LEU A 97 5.82 -5.42 -8.57
C LEU A 97 6.72 -5.47 -7.32
N ARG A 98 6.73 -6.63 -6.65
CA ARG A 98 7.55 -6.89 -5.45
C ARG A 98 7.40 -5.82 -4.38
N THR A 99 6.21 -5.71 -3.84
CA THR A 99 5.98 -5.00 -2.57
C THR A 99 6.33 -5.92 -1.41
N ASP A 100 6.80 -5.31 -0.32
CA ASP A 100 7.04 -5.95 0.96
C ASP A 100 5.72 -6.40 1.63
N GLN A 101 5.85 -7.31 2.58
CA GLN A 101 4.72 -7.83 3.37
C GLN A 101 4.35 -6.81 4.44
N ASP A 102 3.14 -6.25 4.36
CA ASP A 102 2.58 -5.41 5.43
C ASP A 102 1.31 -6.07 5.95
N SER A 103 1.32 -6.63 7.15
CA SER A 103 0.21 -7.45 7.65
C SER A 103 0.06 -7.42 9.16
N ALA A 104 -1.15 -7.74 9.64
CA ALA A 104 -1.46 -7.89 11.05
C ALA A 104 -2.45 -9.03 11.28
N ILE A 105 -2.66 -9.42 12.55
CA ILE A 105 -3.73 -10.33 12.94
C ILE A 105 -4.53 -9.69 14.07
N VAL A 106 -5.85 -9.76 13.96
CA VAL A 106 -6.79 -9.49 15.06
C VAL A 106 -7.52 -10.77 15.43
N TYR A 107 -7.76 -10.98 16.73
CA TYR A 107 -8.50 -12.12 17.22
C TYR A 107 -9.48 -11.72 18.33
N ILE A 108 -10.43 -12.59 18.65
CA ILE A 108 -11.42 -12.38 19.74
C ILE A 108 -10.70 -12.37 21.09
N ASP A 109 -11.24 -11.65 22.07
CA ASP A 109 -10.59 -11.42 23.37
C ASP A 109 -10.41 -12.69 24.22
N ASP A 110 -11.29 -13.66 24.07
CA ASP A 110 -11.33 -14.91 24.84
C ASP A 110 -10.72 -16.11 24.10
N LEU A 111 -9.78 -15.86 23.18
CA LEU A 111 -9.10 -16.92 22.46
C LEU A 111 -8.24 -17.75 23.42
N SER A 112 -8.40 -19.10 23.39
CA SER A 112 -7.66 -19.98 24.32
C SER A 112 -6.13 -19.93 24.07
N PRO A 113 -5.30 -20.23 25.08
CA PRO A 113 -3.84 -20.28 24.93
C PRO A 113 -3.36 -21.21 23.80
N GLU A 114 -4.07 -22.30 23.53
CA GLU A 114 -3.79 -23.22 22.44
C GLU A 114 -3.97 -22.54 21.09
N LYS A 115 -5.12 -21.86 20.90
CA LYS A 115 -5.42 -21.11 19.68
C LYS A 115 -4.49 -19.93 19.50
N LEU A 116 -4.04 -19.26 20.57
CA LEU A 116 -3.00 -18.22 20.47
C LEU A 116 -1.68 -18.76 19.92
N ARG A 117 -1.26 -19.97 20.31
CA ARG A 117 -0.08 -20.62 19.73
C ARG A 117 -0.31 -21.00 18.25
N GLU A 118 -1.54 -21.39 17.88
CA GLU A 118 -1.89 -21.62 16.47
C GLU A 118 -1.81 -20.33 15.66
N VAL A 119 -2.27 -19.18 16.18
CA VAL A 119 -2.14 -17.85 15.55
C VAL A 119 -0.66 -17.52 15.31
N GLU A 120 0.19 -17.71 16.31
CA GLU A 120 1.63 -17.44 16.19
C GLU A 120 2.30 -18.34 15.15
N ARG A 121 2.00 -19.66 15.18
CA ARG A 121 2.51 -20.63 14.20
C ARG A 121 2.06 -20.28 12.79
N PHE A 122 0.78 -19.94 12.59
CA PHE A 122 0.24 -19.52 11.31
C PHE A 122 0.94 -18.26 10.82
N ALA A 123 1.03 -17.21 11.66
CA ALA A 123 1.63 -15.94 11.30
C ALA A 123 3.08 -16.08 10.86
N THR A 124 3.88 -16.84 11.62
CA THR A 124 5.29 -17.10 11.31
C THR A 124 5.42 -17.87 10.00
N ARG A 125 4.69 -18.97 9.86
CA ARG A 125 4.79 -19.84 8.67
C ARG A 125 4.30 -19.16 7.40
N LEU A 126 3.23 -18.35 7.48
CA LEU A 126 2.74 -17.60 6.33
C LEU A 126 3.75 -16.54 5.85
N VAL A 127 4.37 -15.80 6.78
CA VAL A 127 5.42 -14.82 6.45
C VAL A 127 6.62 -15.51 5.78
N ASP A 128 7.05 -16.67 6.29
CA ASP A 128 8.14 -17.45 5.70
C ASP A 128 7.76 -17.94 4.30
N ALA A 129 6.57 -18.48 4.12
CA ALA A 129 6.08 -18.98 2.84
C ALA A 129 5.91 -17.87 1.79
N LEU A 130 5.48 -16.67 2.19
CA LEU A 130 5.45 -15.50 1.31
C LEU A 130 6.87 -15.10 0.87
N GLU A 131 7.85 -15.16 1.77
CA GLU A 131 9.26 -14.92 1.41
C GLU A 131 9.79 -16.00 0.46
N GLU A 132 9.45 -17.27 0.66
CA GLU A 132 9.80 -18.39 -0.23
C GLU A 132 9.31 -18.16 -1.67
N ILE A 133 8.13 -17.59 -1.87
CA ILE A 133 7.60 -17.26 -3.20
C ILE A 133 8.10 -15.93 -3.76
N GLY A 134 8.95 -15.22 -3.01
CA GLY A 134 9.64 -14.01 -3.48
C GLY A 134 8.99 -12.69 -3.05
N VAL A 135 8.08 -12.70 -2.07
CA VAL A 135 7.54 -11.48 -1.42
C VAL A 135 8.45 -11.13 -0.24
N PRO A 136 9.23 -10.04 -0.29
CA PRO A 136 10.21 -9.74 0.75
C PRO A 136 9.53 -9.32 2.05
N ARG A 137 10.21 -9.58 3.17
CA ARG A 137 9.77 -9.10 4.48
C ARG A 137 9.77 -7.56 4.53
N CYS A 138 8.85 -7.00 5.32
CA CYS A 138 8.80 -5.57 5.58
C CYS A 138 10.05 -5.11 6.36
N PRO A 139 10.84 -4.15 5.84
CA PRO A 139 11.99 -3.61 6.57
C PRO A 139 11.62 -2.95 7.90
N GLY A 140 10.38 -2.46 8.02
CA GLY A 140 9.82 -1.88 9.25
C GLY A 140 9.28 -2.92 10.23
N ASN A 141 9.40 -4.22 9.93
CA ASN A 141 8.89 -5.34 10.75
C ASN A 141 7.38 -5.26 11.03
N ILE A 142 6.61 -4.65 10.11
CA ILE A 142 5.14 -4.53 10.18
C ILE A 142 4.53 -5.78 9.53
N MET A 143 4.60 -6.88 10.26
CA MET A 143 4.18 -8.20 9.76
C MET A 143 3.46 -8.99 10.84
N ALA A 144 2.53 -9.83 10.44
CA ALA A 144 1.79 -10.72 11.34
C ALA A 144 2.70 -11.62 12.20
N SER A 145 3.92 -11.95 11.76
CA SER A 145 4.90 -12.70 12.54
C SER A 145 5.46 -11.92 13.74
N ASN A 146 5.43 -10.58 13.71
CA ASN A 146 5.81 -9.74 14.84
C ASN A 146 4.68 -9.69 15.88
N PRO A 147 4.92 -10.03 17.18
CA PRO A 147 3.90 -9.96 18.23
C PRO A 147 3.21 -8.61 18.36
N GLU A 148 3.90 -7.51 18.06
CA GLU A 148 3.32 -6.14 18.11
C GLU A 148 2.24 -5.89 17.04
N TRP A 149 2.08 -6.81 16.10
CA TRP A 149 1.06 -6.76 15.04
C TRP A 149 0.05 -7.91 15.14
N ARG A 150 -0.04 -8.54 16.33
CA ARG A 150 -1.01 -9.60 16.66
C ARG A 150 -1.65 -9.33 18.01
N HIS A 151 -2.89 -8.82 18.01
CA HIS A 151 -3.59 -8.49 19.26
C HIS A 151 -5.05 -8.93 19.23
N SER A 152 -5.64 -9.01 20.41
CA SER A 152 -7.07 -9.15 20.53
C SER A 152 -7.80 -7.90 20.03
N LEU A 153 -9.10 -8.01 19.77
CA LEU A 153 -9.90 -6.89 19.28
C LEU A 153 -9.89 -5.72 20.27
N THR A 154 -10.01 -6.00 21.57
CA THR A 154 -9.97 -4.96 22.62
C THR A 154 -8.59 -4.32 22.71
N GLU A 155 -7.51 -5.08 22.60
CA GLU A 155 -6.16 -4.54 22.64
C GLU A 155 -5.85 -3.69 21.40
N TRP A 156 -6.26 -4.12 20.18
CA TRP A 156 -6.15 -3.29 18.98
C TRP A 156 -6.89 -1.96 19.12
N LYS A 157 -8.12 -1.97 19.65
CA LYS A 157 -8.89 -0.73 19.89
C LYS A 157 -8.15 0.18 20.87
N ARG A 158 -7.60 -0.37 21.97
CA ARG A 158 -6.80 0.39 22.93
C ARG A 158 -5.55 1.02 22.31
N LEU A 159 -4.82 0.27 21.47
CA LEU A 159 -3.64 0.77 20.75
C LEU A 159 -4.01 1.87 19.75
N LEU A 160 -5.10 1.70 19.00
CA LEU A 160 -5.60 2.71 18.08
C LEU A 160 -5.98 3.99 18.80
N ASP A 161 -6.68 3.89 19.95
CA ASP A 161 -7.01 5.04 20.79
C ASP A 161 -5.74 5.74 21.31
N GLN A 162 -4.74 4.97 21.70
CA GLN A 162 -3.44 5.51 22.12
C GLN A 162 -2.74 6.27 20.98
N TRP A 163 -2.67 5.68 19.79
CA TRP A 163 -2.05 6.32 18.62
C TRP A 163 -2.76 7.60 18.20
N ILE A 164 -4.10 7.61 18.30
CA ILE A 164 -4.93 8.76 17.94
C ILE A 164 -4.83 9.89 18.97
N ASN A 165 -4.87 9.57 20.26
CA ASN A 165 -4.91 10.56 21.35
C ASN A 165 -3.52 11.05 21.78
N ILE A 166 -2.45 10.28 21.52
CA ILE A 166 -1.05 10.62 21.86
C ILE A 166 -0.22 10.56 20.58
N PRO A 167 -0.28 11.60 19.70
CA PRO A 167 0.29 11.56 18.36
C PRO A 167 1.81 11.77 18.36
N THR A 168 2.58 10.75 18.79
CA THR A 168 4.03 10.70 18.62
C THR A 168 4.42 10.38 17.17
N PRO A 169 5.65 10.65 16.71
CA PRO A 169 6.09 10.26 15.38
C PRO A 169 5.95 8.76 15.11
N GLU A 170 6.18 7.92 16.11
CA GLU A 170 6.01 6.45 16.02
C GLU A 170 4.53 6.07 15.88
N HIS A 171 3.66 6.63 16.73
CA HIS A 171 2.22 6.40 16.64
C HIS A 171 1.64 6.83 15.30
N MET A 172 2.11 7.96 14.75
CA MET A 172 1.66 8.43 13.44
C MET A 172 2.14 7.52 12.31
N LEU A 173 3.34 6.95 12.43
CA LEU A 173 3.83 5.94 11.48
C LEU A 173 2.97 4.67 11.53
N ASN A 174 2.78 4.12 12.73
CA ASN A 174 2.00 2.89 12.95
C ASN A 174 0.56 3.06 12.50
N PHE A 175 -0.08 4.17 12.87
CA PHE A 175 -1.43 4.49 12.41
C PHE A 175 -1.49 4.64 10.89
N GLY A 176 -0.51 5.31 10.28
CA GLY A 176 -0.42 5.48 8.83
C GLY A 176 -0.34 4.17 8.06
N MET A 177 0.27 3.14 8.65
CA MET A 177 0.28 1.78 8.08
C MET A 177 -1.03 1.04 8.30
N PHE A 178 -1.67 1.24 9.45
CA PHE A 178 -2.86 0.50 9.89
C PHE A 178 -4.17 1.09 9.36
N GLN A 179 -4.26 2.41 9.11
CA GLN A 179 -5.50 3.10 8.74
C GLN A 179 -6.20 2.55 7.48
N ASP A 180 -5.43 1.94 6.59
CA ASP A 180 -5.94 1.33 5.35
C ASP A 180 -6.08 -0.19 5.48
N LEU A 181 -6.27 -0.70 6.71
CA LEU A 181 -6.46 -2.12 6.97
C LEU A 181 -7.57 -2.71 6.10
N ARG A 182 -7.34 -3.92 5.60
CA ARG A 182 -8.32 -4.70 4.86
C ARG A 182 -8.31 -6.15 5.34
N PRO A 183 -9.44 -6.64 5.89
CA PRO A 183 -9.54 -8.04 6.29
C PRO A 183 -9.48 -8.93 5.06
N LEU A 184 -8.56 -9.90 5.05
CA LEU A 184 -8.28 -10.75 3.90
C LEU A 184 -8.73 -12.20 4.10
N TYR A 185 -8.53 -12.75 5.31
CA TYR A 185 -8.84 -14.16 5.59
C TYR A 185 -9.27 -14.36 7.05
N GLY A 186 -10.14 -15.34 7.30
CA GLY A 186 -10.68 -15.68 8.62
C GLY A 186 -11.99 -14.97 8.94
N ASN A 187 -12.19 -14.52 10.18
CA ASN A 187 -13.40 -13.82 10.62
C ASN A 187 -13.36 -12.33 10.21
N LEU A 188 -13.76 -12.02 8.98
CA LEU A 188 -13.65 -10.67 8.40
C LEU A 188 -14.36 -9.59 9.21
N MET A 189 -15.34 -9.95 10.05
CA MET A 189 -16.06 -9.00 10.90
C MET A 189 -15.16 -8.30 11.92
N LEU A 190 -14.09 -8.94 12.40
CA LEU A 190 -13.15 -8.30 13.32
C LEU A 190 -12.42 -7.11 12.67
N GLY A 191 -11.99 -7.25 11.42
CA GLY A 191 -11.39 -6.15 10.67
C GLY A 191 -12.39 -5.02 10.39
N THR A 192 -13.64 -5.35 10.08
CA THR A 192 -14.72 -4.35 9.92
C THR A 192 -14.96 -3.56 11.22
N GLN A 193 -14.94 -4.23 12.37
CA GLN A 193 -15.08 -3.57 13.68
C GLN A 193 -13.89 -2.63 13.97
N LEU A 194 -12.67 -2.97 13.56
CA LEU A 194 -11.51 -2.08 13.69
C LEU A 194 -11.63 -0.86 12.77
N SER A 195 -12.06 -1.02 11.52
CA SER A 195 -12.32 0.09 10.62
C SER A 195 -13.37 1.06 11.16
N GLU A 196 -14.46 0.53 11.73
CA GLU A 196 -15.50 1.33 12.36
C GLU A 196 -14.98 2.04 13.63
N HIS A 197 -14.16 1.36 14.44
CA HIS A 197 -13.54 1.96 15.62
C HIS A 197 -12.65 3.15 15.23
N ILE A 198 -11.81 3.01 14.20
CA ILE A 198 -10.97 4.10 13.66
C ILE A 198 -11.86 5.28 13.27
N ARG A 199 -12.93 5.04 12.49
CA ARG A 199 -13.85 6.08 12.02
C ARG A 199 -14.46 6.89 13.17
N VAL A 200 -14.85 6.21 14.26
CA VAL A 200 -15.43 6.85 15.44
C VAL A 200 -14.37 7.58 16.27
N ALA A 201 -13.23 6.93 16.53
CA ALA A 201 -12.19 7.47 17.40
C ALA A 201 -11.59 8.77 16.88
N VAL A 202 -11.33 8.88 15.56
CA VAL A 202 -10.74 10.09 14.98
C VAL A 202 -11.68 11.29 14.99
N SER A 203 -13.01 11.07 15.02
CA SER A 203 -14.00 12.16 15.03
C SER A 203 -14.00 12.95 16.33
N GLY A 204 -13.44 12.42 17.41
CA GLY A 204 -13.40 13.03 18.74
C GLY A 204 -12.12 13.85 19.02
N THR A 205 -11.14 13.92 18.11
CA THR A 205 -9.84 14.50 18.42
C THR A 205 -9.46 15.68 17.49
N SER A 206 -9.11 16.83 18.07
CA SER A 206 -8.70 18.03 17.33
C SER A 206 -7.22 18.02 16.89
N LEU A 207 -6.34 17.29 17.61
CA LEU A 207 -4.90 17.29 17.37
C LEU A 207 -4.42 16.21 16.41
N PHE A 208 -5.17 15.12 16.26
CA PHE A 208 -4.79 13.97 15.45
C PHE A 208 -4.52 14.34 13.99
N PHE A 209 -5.48 15.03 13.34
CA PHE A 209 -5.37 15.37 11.92
C PHE A 209 -4.17 16.26 11.58
N PRO A 210 -3.87 17.34 12.34
CA PRO A 210 -2.65 18.13 12.11
C PRO A 210 -1.35 17.31 12.27
N HIS A 211 -1.25 16.44 13.26
CA HIS A 211 -0.06 15.58 13.43
C HIS A 211 0.10 14.58 12.29
N MET A 212 -0.97 13.92 11.86
CA MET A 212 -0.94 13.04 10.68
C MET A 212 -0.61 13.82 9.41
N ALA A 213 -1.14 15.02 9.24
CA ALA A 213 -0.80 15.86 8.10
C ALA A 213 0.69 16.26 8.10
N SER A 214 1.26 16.57 9.26
CA SER A 214 2.70 16.80 9.41
C SER A 214 3.51 15.59 8.96
N HIS A 215 3.08 14.38 9.33
CA HIS A 215 3.70 13.14 8.86
C HIS A 215 3.60 12.98 7.33
N ALA A 216 2.48 13.33 6.70
CA ALA A 216 2.31 13.26 5.25
C ALA A 216 3.26 14.22 4.50
N VAL A 217 3.49 15.43 5.05
CA VAL A 217 4.30 16.46 4.40
C VAL A 217 5.78 16.45 4.78
N ARG A 218 6.22 15.49 5.60
CA ARG A 218 7.62 15.43 6.11
C ARG A 218 8.67 15.20 5.01
N PHE A 219 8.30 14.60 3.90
CA PHE A 219 9.18 14.39 2.77
C PHE A 219 8.87 15.41 1.66
N PRO A 220 9.68 16.45 1.51
CA PRO A 220 9.48 17.42 0.43
C PRO A 220 9.70 16.76 -0.93
N THR A 221 9.01 17.25 -1.94
CA THR A 221 9.27 16.84 -3.31
C THR A 221 10.71 17.18 -3.71
N PRO A 222 11.33 16.41 -4.59
CA PRO A 222 12.71 16.62 -5.02
C PRO A 222 12.83 17.75 -6.06
N LEU A 223 12.10 18.85 -5.87
CA LEU A 223 12.18 20.04 -6.70
C LEU A 223 12.93 21.17 -5.98
N THR A 224 13.89 21.79 -6.68
CA THR A 224 14.51 23.01 -6.20
C THR A 224 13.60 24.22 -6.45
N ILE A 225 13.90 25.36 -5.84
CA ILE A 225 13.21 26.65 -6.11
C ILE A 225 13.28 27.07 -7.59
N PHE A 226 14.34 26.64 -8.30
CA PHE A 226 14.52 26.88 -9.74
C PHE A 226 13.88 25.79 -10.63
N GLY A 227 13.09 24.88 -10.05
CA GLY A 227 12.40 23.82 -10.77
C GLY A 227 13.31 22.65 -11.22
N ARG A 228 14.57 22.56 -10.77
CA ARG A 228 15.43 21.42 -11.08
C ARG A 228 15.10 20.23 -10.20
N ILE A 229 15.13 19.02 -10.77
CA ILE A 229 14.95 17.78 -10.02
C ILE A 229 16.22 17.50 -9.21
N ARG A 230 16.05 17.40 -7.89
CA ARG A 230 17.10 17.05 -6.94
C ARG A 230 17.27 15.53 -6.92
N VAL A 231 18.49 15.04 -7.06
CA VAL A 231 18.81 13.61 -7.00
C VAL A 231 19.69 13.31 -5.79
N GLU A 232 19.76 12.07 -5.37
CA GLU A 232 20.67 11.61 -4.32
C GLU A 232 22.13 11.87 -4.70
N ARG A 233 22.93 12.37 -3.74
CA ARG A 233 24.30 12.82 -3.99
C ARG A 233 25.35 11.72 -3.75
N GLY A 234 24.99 10.66 -3.04
CA GLY A 234 25.91 9.57 -2.65
C GLY A 234 25.20 8.24 -2.45
N GLY A 235 25.97 7.21 -2.11
CA GLY A 235 25.47 5.87 -1.89
C GLY A 235 25.07 5.12 -3.17
N GLU A 236 24.42 3.99 -3.00
CA GLU A 236 23.96 3.08 -4.08
C GLU A 236 23.01 3.75 -5.08
N HIS A 237 22.25 4.73 -4.62
CA HIS A 237 21.22 5.41 -5.40
C HIS A 237 21.67 6.79 -5.92
N LYS A 238 22.97 7.05 -5.95
CA LYS A 238 23.51 8.31 -6.49
C LYS A 238 22.97 8.62 -7.89
N GLY A 239 22.46 9.84 -8.08
CA GLY A 239 21.87 10.30 -9.35
C GLY A 239 20.40 9.91 -9.54
N LYS A 240 19.80 9.19 -8.60
CA LYS A 240 18.41 8.72 -8.65
C LYS A 240 17.49 9.50 -7.69
N VAL A 241 16.19 9.28 -7.81
CA VAL A 241 15.13 9.86 -6.96
C VAL A 241 14.25 8.73 -6.45
N ASP A 242 14.06 8.64 -5.13
CA ASP A 242 13.05 7.75 -4.53
C ASP A 242 11.66 8.38 -4.71
N ILE A 243 10.93 7.92 -5.72
CA ILE A 243 9.59 8.45 -6.04
C ILE A 243 8.49 7.90 -5.14
N LYS A 244 8.71 6.74 -4.47
CA LYS A 244 7.78 6.25 -3.44
C LYS A 244 7.78 7.21 -2.27
N LYS A 245 8.95 7.56 -1.75
CA LYS A 245 9.13 8.43 -0.59
C LYS A 245 8.76 9.89 -0.86
N THR A 246 9.22 10.44 -1.98
CA THR A 246 9.14 11.89 -2.25
C THR A 246 7.92 12.31 -3.09
N GLY A 247 7.07 11.37 -3.48
CA GLY A 247 5.89 11.65 -4.30
C GLY A 247 4.68 10.81 -3.93
N ILE A 248 4.74 9.49 -4.14
CA ILE A 248 3.60 8.58 -3.95
C ILE A 248 3.12 8.61 -2.49
N PHE A 249 4.05 8.47 -1.52
CA PHE A 249 3.74 8.47 -0.08
C PHE A 249 2.97 9.72 0.35
N ALA A 250 3.44 10.90 -0.08
CA ALA A 250 2.82 12.18 0.28
C ALA A 250 1.36 12.25 -0.17
N ILE A 251 1.09 11.83 -1.42
CA ILE A 251 -0.27 11.82 -1.96
C ILE A 251 -1.11 10.76 -1.27
N THR A 252 -0.60 9.53 -1.10
CA THR A 252 -1.34 8.42 -0.48
C THR A 252 -1.76 8.76 0.94
N VAL A 253 -0.82 9.19 1.79
CA VAL A 253 -1.12 9.50 3.20
C VAL A 253 -2.03 10.72 3.30
N GLY A 254 -1.78 11.78 2.51
CA GLY A 254 -2.63 12.96 2.50
C GLY A 254 -4.05 12.67 2.00
N ALA A 255 -4.22 11.84 0.98
CA ALA A 255 -5.54 11.41 0.48
C ALA A 255 -6.27 10.54 1.52
N SER A 256 -5.56 9.61 2.18
CA SER A 256 -6.12 8.80 3.27
C SER A 256 -6.61 9.68 4.43
N LEU A 257 -5.82 10.71 4.78
CA LEU A 257 -6.17 11.65 5.85
C LEU A 257 -7.42 12.46 5.53
N LEU A 258 -7.50 13.05 4.33
CA LEU A 258 -8.66 13.82 3.89
C LEU A 258 -9.92 12.95 3.74
N ALA A 259 -9.77 11.70 3.32
CA ALA A 259 -10.85 10.73 3.26
C ALA A 259 -11.33 10.35 4.68
N LEU A 260 -10.39 10.09 5.60
CA LEU A 260 -10.67 9.75 6.99
C LEU A 260 -11.39 10.87 7.73
N GLU A 261 -11.01 12.15 7.51
CA GLU A 261 -11.73 13.33 8.03
C GLU A 261 -13.18 13.36 7.53
N SER A 262 -13.46 12.75 6.38
CA SER A 262 -14.79 12.57 5.82
C SER A 262 -15.49 11.28 6.28
N GLY A 263 -14.90 10.54 7.22
CA GLY A 263 -15.42 9.27 7.75
C GLY A 263 -15.21 8.06 6.84
N ILE A 264 -14.30 8.15 5.86
CA ILE A 264 -13.98 7.07 4.92
C ILE A 264 -12.69 6.38 5.37
N VAL A 265 -12.76 5.10 5.66
CA VAL A 265 -11.65 4.22 6.01
C VAL A 265 -11.40 3.23 4.87
N GLY A 266 -10.14 3.02 4.49
CA GLY A 266 -9.75 2.08 3.44
C GLY A 266 -10.02 2.56 2.00
N GLY A 267 -9.96 1.63 1.05
CA GLY A 267 -10.08 1.90 -0.38
C GLY A 267 -8.79 2.41 -1.05
N THR A 268 -8.77 2.41 -2.37
CA THR A 268 -7.62 2.91 -3.15
C THR A 268 -7.48 4.43 -3.04
N THR A 269 -6.28 4.95 -3.30
CA THR A 269 -6.04 6.41 -3.36
C THR A 269 -6.92 7.07 -4.42
N TRP A 270 -7.19 6.41 -5.55
CA TRP A 270 -8.13 6.90 -6.57
C TRP A 270 -9.58 6.97 -6.07
N ASP A 271 -10.02 5.98 -5.28
CA ASP A 271 -11.36 6.00 -4.69
C ASP A 271 -11.49 7.14 -3.68
N LYS A 272 -10.43 7.37 -2.88
CA LYS A 272 -10.36 8.51 -1.95
C LYS A 272 -10.45 9.85 -2.67
N PHE A 273 -9.81 10.04 -3.84
CA PHE A 273 -9.97 11.25 -4.64
C PHE A 273 -11.42 11.51 -5.05
N ASN A 274 -12.18 10.46 -5.39
CA ASN A 274 -13.61 10.60 -5.70
C ASN A 274 -14.41 11.13 -4.49
N PHE A 275 -14.08 10.72 -3.26
CA PHE A 275 -14.73 11.22 -2.05
C PHE A 275 -14.29 12.65 -1.71
N ILE A 276 -13.00 12.94 -1.78
CA ILE A 276 -12.43 14.27 -1.52
C ILE A 276 -13.02 15.30 -2.48
N GLY A 277 -13.19 14.96 -3.75
CA GLY A 277 -13.80 15.82 -4.77
C GLY A 277 -15.23 16.24 -4.42
N LYS A 278 -16.02 15.36 -3.83
CA LYS A 278 -17.39 15.66 -3.37
C LYS A 278 -17.42 16.66 -2.21
N ARG A 279 -16.37 16.69 -1.38
CA ARG A 279 -16.23 17.59 -0.21
C ARG A 279 -15.63 18.96 -0.55
N ARG A 280 -15.16 19.18 -1.78
CA ARG A 280 -14.58 20.44 -2.26
C ARG A 280 -13.39 20.96 -1.44
N VAL A 281 -12.64 20.07 -0.78
CA VAL A 281 -11.39 20.42 -0.07
C VAL A 281 -10.32 20.87 -1.08
N LEU A 282 -10.30 20.24 -2.26
CA LEU A 282 -9.50 20.62 -3.41
C LEU A 282 -10.40 21.26 -4.48
N SER A 283 -9.88 22.23 -5.22
CA SER A 283 -10.52 22.65 -6.46
C SER A 283 -10.56 21.49 -7.46
N GLY A 284 -11.51 21.48 -8.38
CA GLY A 284 -11.57 20.43 -9.42
C GLY A 284 -10.27 20.33 -10.24
N CYS A 285 -9.61 21.48 -10.50
CA CYS A 285 -8.32 21.51 -11.22
C CYS A 285 -7.18 20.92 -10.38
N ASP A 286 -7.10 21.25 -9.09
CA ASP A 286 -6.06 20.72 -8.20
C ASP A 286 -6.25 19.21 -7.94
N LEU A 287 -7.49 18.75 -7.78
CA LEU A 287 -7.81 17.34 -7.63
C LEU A 287 -7.36 16.55 -8.86
N LYS A 288 -7.74 17.01 -10.05
CA LYS A 288 -7.35 16.38 -11.32
C LYS A 288 -5.82 16.37 -11.49
N ALA A 289 -5.15 17.47 -11.22
CA ALA A 289 -3.69 17.55 -11.29
C ALA A 289 -3.00 16.61 -10.29
N THR A 290 -3.58 16.41 -9.09
CA THR A 290 -3.06 15.49 -8.09
C THR A 290 -3.26 14.02 -8.52
N GLU A 291 -4.42 13.69 -9.06
CA GLU A 291 -4.73 12.35 -9.57
C GLU A 291 -3.84 11.98 -10.78
N GLU A 292 -3.65 12.93 -11.72
CA GLU A 292 -2.72 12.76 -12.85
C GLU A 292 -1.28 12.55 -12.35
N ALA A 293 -0.84 13.33 -11.35
CA ALA A 293 0.49 13.20 -10.76
C ALA A 293 0.66 11.84 -10.08
N PHE A 294 -0.32 11.39 -9.30
CA PHE A 294 -0.29 10.10 -8.64
C PHE A 294 -0.23 8.96 -9.66
N SER A 295 -1.13 8.97 -10.64
CA SER A 295 -1.20 7.95 -11.69
C SER A 295 0.11 7.88 -12.50
N PHE A 296 0.69 9.03 -12.84
CA PHE A 296 1.98 9.08 -13.52
C PHE A 296 3.12 8.50 -12.67
N LEU A 297 3.21 8.87 -11.39
CA LEU A 297 4.27 8.38 -10.50
C LEU A 297 4.16 6.86 -10.25
N VAL A 298 2.94 6.34 -10.11
CA VAL A 298 2.72 4.89 -9.98
C VAL A 298 3.11 4.17 -11.26
N ARG A 299 2.74 4.69 -12.44
CA ARG A 299 3.15 4.14 -13.74
C ARG A 299 4.66 4.16 -13.90
N LEU A 300 5.30 5.28 -13.61
CA LEU A 300 6.74 5.45 -13.68
C LEU A 300 7.47 4.45 -12.78
N ARG A 301 6.98 4.28 -11.54
CA ARG A 301 7.52 3.28 -10.60
C ARG A 301 7.46 1.88 -11.20
N LEU A 302 6.31 1.49 -11.73
CA LEU A 302 6.09 0.18 -12.29
C LEU A 302 6.98 -0.08 -13.52
N GLN A 303 7.12 0.91 -14.42
CA GLN A 303 8.01 0.84 -15.58
C GLN A 303 9.48 0.65 -15.17
N TRP A 304 9.95 1.37 -14.14
CA TRP A 304 11.31 1.23 -13.64
C TRP A 304 11.54 -0.11 -12.97
N GLN A 305 10.59 -0.60 -12.19
CA GLN A 305 10.63 -1.94 -11.59
C GLN A 305 10.72 -3.03 -12.68
N LEU A 306 9.96 -2.92 -13.76
CA LEU A 306 10.05 -3.83 -14.90
C LEU A 306 11.43 -3.78 -15.60
N ARG A 307 11.98 -2.59 -15.80
CA ARG A 307 13.34 -2.41 -16.38
C ARG A 307 14.41 -3.07 -15.50
N GLU A 308 14.35 -2.85 -14.18
CA GLU A 308 15.29 -3.43 -13.21
C GLU A 308 15.20 -4.97 -13.19
N LEU A 309 13.98 -5.52 -13.18
CA LEU A 309 13.75 -6.97 -13.26
C LEU A 309 14.25 -7.57 -14.60
N SER A 310 13.98 -6.90 -15.72
CA SER A 310 14.45 -7.33 -17.04
C SER A 310 15.97 -7.32 -17.15
N ALA A 311 16.65 -6.48 -16.38
CA ALA A 311 18.11 -6.44 -16.27
C ALA A 311 18.69 -7.44 -15.24
N GLY A 312 17.86 -8.31 -14.65
CA GLY A 312 18.25 -9.27 -13.61
C GLY A 312 18.50 -8.65 -12.22
N GLY A 313 18.15 -7.38 -12.04
CA GLY A 313 18.28 -6.66 -10.77
C GLY A 313 17.09 -6.85 -9.83
N ARG A 314 17.20 -6.27 -8.63
CA ARG A 314 16.08 -6.16 -7.68
C ARG A 314 15.30 -4.88 -7.95
N PRO A 315 13.96 -4.92 -8.01
CA PRO A 315 13.15 -3.72 -8.22
C PRO A 315 13.25 -2.79 -7.03
N THR A 316 13.43 -1.50 -7.33
CA THR A 316 13.55 -0.43 -6.33
C THR A 316 12.43 0.60 -6.50
N ASN A 317 12.46 1.64 -5.66
CA ASN A 317 11.58 2.81 -5.78
C ASN A 317 12.29 4.00 -6.44
N HIS A 318 13.50 3.77 -7.00
CA HIS A 318 14.37 4.81 -7.50
C HIS A 318 14.29 4.93 -9.03
N VAL A 319 14.16 6.14 -9.50
CA VAL A 319 14.20 6.48 -10.93
C VAL A 319 15.40 7.39 -11.22
N GLU A 320 15.98 7.27 -12.38
CA GLU A 320 17.13 8.09 -12.80
C GLU A 320 16.71 9.12 -13.86
N PRO A 321 16.53 10.41 -13.49
CA PRO A 321 16.05 11.42 -14.43
C PRO A 321 16.98 11.68 -15.62
N ARG A 322 18.26 11.33 -15.52
CA ARG A 322 19.25 11.56 -16.60
C ARG A 322 19.02 10.66 -17.81
N VAL A 323 18.50 9.45 -17.60
CA VAL A 323 18.26 8.49 -18.70
C VAL A 323 16.82 8.56 -19.23
N MET A 324 15.99 9.45 -18.68
CA MET A 324 14.66 9.73 -19.20
C MET A 324 14.74 10.52 -20.50
N SER A 325 13.84 10.25 -21.44
CA SER A 325 13.59 11.14 -22.58
C SER A 325 13.16 12.53 -22.12
N ASN A 326 13.28 13.52 -22.98
CA ASN A 326 12.83 14.89 -22.64
C ASN A 326 11.34 14.89 -22.26
N SER A 327 10.49 14.18 -23.01
CA SER A 327 9.06 14.06 -22.73
C SER A 327 8.78 13.41 -21.38
N GLU A 328 9.43 12.30 -21.03
CA GLU A 328 9.28 11.64 -19.71
C GLU A 328 9.73 12.57 -18.58
N ARG A 329 10.81 13.30 -18.78
CA ARG A 329 11.34 14.24 -17.78
C ARG A 329 10.40 15.41 -17.55
N ASP A 330 9.79 15.94 -18.62
CA ASP A 330 8.80 17.02 -18.52
C ASP A 330 7.53 16.56 -17.80
N GLN A 331 7.05 15.35 -18.11
CA GLN A 331 5.92 14.74 -17.41
C GLN A 331 6.24 14.48 -15.94
N PHE A 332 7.45 13.97 -15.63
CA PHE A 332 7.90 13.77 -14.25
C PHE A 332 7.96 15.08 -13.49
N HIS A 333 8.48 16.14 -14.12
CA HIS A 333 8.51 17.47 -13.53
C HIS A 333 7.08 18.03 -13.28
N LYS A 334 6.16 17.82 -14.24
CA LYS A 334 4.73 18.19 -14.07
C LYS A 334 4.10 17.43 -12.89
N ALA A 335 4.37 16.12 -12.78
CA ALA A 335 3.87 15.30 -11.68
C ALA A 335 4.40 15.79 -10.31
N LEU A 336 5.70 16.08 -10.20
CA LEU A 336 6.28 16.63 -8.96
C LEU A 336 5.69 18.00 -8.59
N LYS A 337 5.32 18.84 -9.56
CA LYS A 337 4.58 20.07 -9.29
C LYS A 337 3.18 19.80 -8.75
N GLY A 338 2.49 18.78 -9.28
CA GLY A 338 1.19 18.33 -8.76
C GLY A 338 1.30 17.88 -7.29
N VAL A 339 2.33 17.09 -6.96
CA VAL A 339 2.63 16.70 -5.57
C VAL A 339 2.84 17.93 -4.67
N ASN A 340 3.65 18.91 -5.11
CA ASN A 340 3.89 20.14 -4.35
C ASN A 340 2.61 20.93 -4.10
N THR A 341 1.75 21.03 -5.11
CA THR A 341 0.46 21.71 -4.98
C THR A 341 -0.42 21.00 -3.95
N PHE A 342 -0.51 19.67 -4.02
CA PHE A 342 -1.25 18.86 -3.05
C PHE A 342 -0.72 19.04 -1.62
N LEU A 343 0.60 18.94 -1.42
CA LEU A 343 1.23 19.14 -0.11
C LEU A 343 0.96 20.54 0.46
N ARG A 344 0.97 21.57 -0.38
CA ARG A 344 0.62 22.95 0.04
C ARG A 344 -0.83 23.05 0.48
N ILE A 345 -1.76 22.36 -0.21
CA ILE A 345 -3.17 22.33 0.16
C ILE A 345 -3.34 21.61 1.50
N VAL A 346 -2.71 20.45 1.69
CA VAL A 346 -2.73 19.71 2.97
C VAL A 346 -2.18 20.58 4.11
N ARG A 347 -1.03 21.25 3.92
CA ARG A 347 -0.46 22.18 4.90
C ARG A 347 -1.44 23.28 5.30
N LYS A 348 -2.07 23.91 4.32
CA LYS A 348 -3.04 24.99 4.53
C LYS A 348 -4.31 24.49 5.22
N HIS A 349 -4.84 23.34 4.78
CA HIS A 349 -6.07 22.77 5.32
C HIS A 349 -5.96 22.47 6.82
N TYR A 350 -4.82 21.90 7.24
CA TYR A 350 -4.55 21.56 8.64
C TYR A 350 -3.74 22.63 9.40
N ALA A 351 -3.60 23.84 8.84
CA ALA A 351 -2.92 24.99 9.46
C ALA A 351 -1.52 24.64 10.04
N LEU A 352 -0.73 23.80 9.35
CA LEU A 352 0.54 23.30 9.87
C LEU A 352 1.59 24.38 10.16
N ASP A 353 1.49 25.54 9.51
CA ASP A 353 2.39 26.68 9.73
C ASP A 353 2.09 27.42 11.05
N CYS A 354 0.96 27.12 11.70
CA CYS A 354 0.50 27.71 12.96
C CYS A 354 0.70 26.78 14.17
N ILE A 355 1.21 25.56 13.96
CA ILE A 355 1.36 24.55 15.01
C ILE A 355 2.84 24.27 15.19
N SER A 356 3.34 24.48 16.41
CA SER A 356 4.67 23.98 16.82
C SER A 356 4.56 22.49 17.05
N ILE A 357 5.03 21.69 16.09
CA ILE A 357 5.08 20.22 16.15
C ILE A 357 6.50 19.78 16.44
#